data_e79a819792575427c7fe70144a872990
#
_entry.id   e79a819792575427c7fe70144a872990
#
_cell.length_a   1.000
_cell.length_b   1.000
_cell.length_c   1.000
_cell.angle_alpha   90.00
_cell.angle_beta   90.00
_cell.angle_gamma   90.00
#
_symmetry.space_group_name_H-M   'P 1'
#
loop_
_entity.id
_entity.type
_entity.pdbx_description
1 polymer ?
#
loop_
_entity_poly.entity_id
_entity_poly.type
_entity_poly.pdbx_seq_one_letter_code
_entity_poly.pdbx_strand_id
1 'polypeptide(L)'
;HGDRRHGKQEDPRAIGVSGCGHWHRHHASDHVMPLPAANRRRTCHHGGMSESLSITPPDPPLRDPVVITAFRGWNDAASAATAAIATVGEQMGAERIGTVDPEDFYDFQVTRPIIDLTTEPHTLTWPEVEISAVRIPGGTRDLILIMGGEPSMRWPTFCTMLLDAVQALGCRRFVTLGALLADVPHTRDVTLTVMSTEESLVSGLDMRPPGYRGPTGIVGVLHLMAAQRGLEAVSLWAPASHYAAGVVNHKAELALLDGIMRVTGATIDTEAVRHAAAEFEEQVDQLVASDPRLQQLVEQLEQSADEDRMDASDLPSGDELVAELERFLRERGDTPPPASL
;
A
#
# COMPACT_ATOMS: atom_id res chain seq x y z
N HIS A 1 51.43 -58.69 -8.93
CA HIS A 1 50.37 -58.86 -9.89
C HIS A 1 49.21 -57.95 -9.52
N GLY A 2 49.28 -56.79 -10.16
CA GLY A 2 48.33 -55.71 -10.03
C GLY A 2 47.35 -55.76 -11.19
N ASP A 3 46.24 -55.19 -10.97
CA ASP A 3 45.46 -54.63 -12.09
C ASP A 3 44.81 -53.33 -11.62
N ARG A 4 45.21 -52.24 -12.27
CA ARG A 4 44.66 -50.89 -12.09
C ARG A 4 43.53 -50.74 -13.10
N ARG A 5 42.29 -50.61 -12.63
CA ARG A 5 41.20 -50.11 -13.49
C ARG A 5 40.93 -48.65 -13.22
N HIS A 6 41.15 -47.83 -14.26
CA HIS A 6 40.78 -46.43 -14.37
C HIS A 6 39.24 -46.29 -14.36
N GLY A 7 38.73 -45.57 -13.38
CA GLY A 7 37.38 -45.04 -13.40
C GLY A 7 37.34 -43.80 -14.29
N LYS A 8 36.52 -43.79 -15.32
CA LYS A 8 36.20 -42.63 -16.14
C LYS A 8 35.21 -41.73 -15.38
N GLN A 9 35.60 -40.51 -15.24
CA GLN A 9 34.76 -39.42 -14.76
C GLN A 9 33.83 -38.99 -15.91
N GLU A 10 32.51 -39.17 -15.76
CA GLU A 10 31.52 -38.71 -16.73
C GLU A 10 31.15 -37.23 -16.47
N ASP A 11 31.26 -36.44 -17.52
CA ASP A 11 30.88 -35.02 -17.60
C ASP A 11 29.35 -34.93 -17.77
N PRO A 12 28.58 -34.16 -16.93
CA PRO A 12 27.15 -34.03 -17.09
C PRO A 12 26.79 -32.81 -17.95
N ARG A 13 27.12 -32.85 -19.24
CA ARG A 13 26.65 -31.83 -20.22
C ARG A 13 26.29 -32.51 -21.53
N ALA A 14 25.08 -33.07 -21.64
CA ALA A 14 24.38 -33.23 -22.92
C ALA A 14 22.96 -33.77 -22.69
N ILE A 15 22.00 -32.87 -22.50
CA ILE A 15 20.60 -33.19 -22.78
C ILE A 15 20.28 -32.56 -24.13
N GLY A 16 20.41 -33.40 -25.18
CA GLY A 16 20.01 -33.05 -26.53
C GLY A 16 18.48 -32.99 -26.64
N VAL A 17 17.95 -31.87 -27.05
CA VAL A 17 16.56 -31.73 -27.50
C VAL A 17 16.54 -31.98 -28.99
N SER A 18 16.13 -33.20 -29.41
CA SER A 18 15.75 -33.46 -30.78
C SER A 18 14.25 -33.68 -30.84
N GLY A 19 13.56 -32.74 -31.48
CA GLY A 19 12.12 -32.77 -31.75
C GLY A 19 11.79 -31.75 -32.84
N CYS A 20 12.26 -32.09 -34.09
CA CYS A 20 11.87 -31.34 -35.29
C CYS A 20 10.44 -31.74 -35.67
N GLY A 21 9.44 -31.00 -35.20
CA GLY A 21 8.05 -31.07 -35.66
C GLY A 21 7.89 -30.25 -36.94
N HIS A 22 7.47 -30.88 -38.02
CA HIS A 22 7.15 -30.29 -39.32
C HIS A 22 6.00 -29.25 -39.14
N TRP A 23 6.31 -27.96 -39.36
CA TRP A 23 5.30 -26.92 -39.55
C TRP A 23 4.85 -26.93 -41.01
N HIS A 24 3.65 -27.43 -41.25
CA HIS A 24 2.97 -27.21 -42.51
C HIS A 24 2.68 -25.69 -42.67
N ARG A 25 3.25 -25.12 -43.74
CA ARG A 25 2.90 -23.76 -44.20
C ARG A 25 1.46 -23.80 -44.75
N HIS A 26 0.53 -23.30 -43.96
CA HIS A 26 -0.72 -22.81 -44.52
C HIS A 26 -0.51 -21.34 -44.89
N HIS A 27 -0.70 -21.03 -46.17
CA HIS A 27 -0.82 -19.67 -46.66
C HIS A 27 -2.04 -19.02 -45.99
N ALA A 28 -1.80 -18.21 -44.96
CA ALA A 28 -2.78 -17.29 -44.41
C ALA A 28 -2.61 -15.97 -45.19
N SER A 29 -3.66 -15.56 -45.84
CA SER A 29 -3.78 -14.29 -46.55
C SER A 29 -3.55 -13.13 -45.60
N ASP A 30 -2.70 -12.18 -46.03
CA ASP A 30 -2.42 -10.91 -45.35
C ASP A 30 -3.72 -10.08 -45.21
N HIS A 31 -4.47 -10.31 -44.14
CA HIS A 31 -5.44 -9.35 -43.63
C HIS A 31 -4.87 -8.78 -42.34
N VAL A 32 -4.01 -7.78 -42.52
CA VAL A 32 -3.67 -6.84 -41.42
C VAL A 32 -4.97 -6.06 -41.16
N MET A 33 -5.66 -6.46 -40.09
CA MET A 33 -6.74 -5.62 -39.55
C MET A 33 -6.10 -4.33 -39.00
N PRO A 34 -6.55 -3.14 -39.41
CA PRO A 34 -6.10 -1.91 -38.79
C PRO A 34 -6.57 -1.90 -37.34
N LEU A 35 -5.64 -1.62 -36.45
CA LEU A 35 -5.94 -1.29 -35.06
C LEU A 35 -7.07 -0.25 -35.03
N PRO A 36 -8.09 -0.41 -34.18
CA PRO A 36 -9.13 0.58 -34.07
C PRO A 36 -8.48 1.93 -33.75
N ALA A 37 -8.71 2.90 -34.61
CA ALA A 37 -8.24 4.26 -34.39
C ALA A 37 -8.77 4.70 -33.02
N ALA A 38 -7.85 4.97 -32.11
CA ALA A 38 -8.15 5.58 -30.84
C ALA A 38 -9.00 6.82 -31.15
N ASN A 39 -10.27 6.76 -30.77
CA ASN A 39 -11.23 7.83 -31.01
C ASN A 39 -10.84 8.99 -30.09
N ARG A 40 -9.84 9.77 -30.50
CA ARG A 40 -9.44 11.01 -29.86
C ARG A 40 -10.58 12.01 -30.05
N ARG A 41 -11.61 11.91 -29.21
CA ARG A 41 -12.50 13.02 -29.02
C ARG A 41 -11.69 14.15 -28.41
N ARG A 42 -11.34 15.13 -29.27
CA ARG A 42 -10.83 16.42 -28.80
C ARG A 42 -11.93 17.07 -27.98
N THR A 43 -11.93 16.82 -26.68
CA THR A 43 -12.68 17.64 -25.74
C THR A 43 -11.92 18.94 -25.58
N CYS A 44 -12.60 20.05 -25.78
CA CYS A 44 -12.05 21.39 -25.59
C CYS A 44 -11.58 21.55 -24.16
N HIS A 45 -10.24 21.67 -23.97
CA HIS A 45 -9.62 21.88 -22.67
C HIS A 45 -9.92 23.29 -22.19
N HIS A 46 -10.61 23.38 -21.07
CA HIS A 46 -10.57 24.54 -20.19
C HIS A 46 -9.58 24.21 -19.06
N GLY A 47 -8.41 24.88 -19.08
CA GLY A 47 -7.48 25.00 -17.95
C GLY A 47 -6.60 23.80 -17.66
N GLY A 48 -5.37 23.78 -18.19
CA GLY A 48 -4.13 23.36 -17.52
C GLY A 48 -3.97 21.95 -16.96
N MET A 49 -4.76 20.95 -17.34
CA MET A 49 -4.52 19.55 -16.95
C MET A 49 -3.46 18.91 -17.87
N SER A 50 -2.55 18.14 -17.27
CA SER A 50 -1.50 17.40 -18.00
C SER A 50 -2.14 16.45 -19.02
N GLU A 51 -1.51 16.30 -20.22
CA GLU A 51 -1.95 15.33 -21.22
C GLU A 51 -1.98 13.89 -20.69
N SER A 52 -1.17 13.60 -19.64
CA SER A 52 -1.05 12.28 -19.03
C SER A 52 -2.11 11.97 -17.97
N LEU A 53 -3.04 12.87 -17.67
CA LEU A 53 -4.11 12.65 -16.68
C LEU A 53 -5.46 12.99 -17.29
N SER A 54 -6.35 12.01 -17.30
CA SER A 54 -7.74 12.17 -17.72
C SER A 54 -8.66 12.04 -16.50
N ILE A 55 -9.40 13.11 -16.18
CA ILE A 55 -10.45 13.08 -15.15
C ILE A 55 -11.73 13.70 -15.71
N THR A 56 -12.84 13.02 -15.49
CA THR A 56 -14.19 13.55 -15.67
C THR A 56 -14.74 13.92 -14.29
N PRO A 57 -14.81 15.21 -13.94
CA PRO A 57 -15.34 15.60 -12.65
C PRO A 57 -16.75 15.06 -12.44
N PRO A 58 -17.06 14.49 -11.26
CA PRO A 58 -18.41 14.01 -10.96
C PRO A 58 -19.45 15.13 -10.97
N ASP A 59 -20.64 14.84 -11.51
CA ASP A 59 -21.79 15.73 -11.47
C ASP A 59 -22.97 15.02 -10.76
N PRO A 60 -23.48 15.56 -9.64
CA PRO A 60 -23.06 16.76 -8.94
C PRO A 60 -21.65 16.62 -8.32
N PRO A 61 -20.96 17.73 -7.94
CA PRO A 61 -19.65 17.69 -7.30
C PRO A 61 -19.63 16.83 -6.03
N LEU A 62 -18.46 16.29 -5.67
CA LEU A 62 -18.27 15.54 -4.43
C LEU A 62 -18.35 16.46 -3.20
N ARG A 63 -18.83 15.91 -2.10
CA ARG A 63 -18.97 16.63 -0.81
C ARG A 63 -17.72 16.46 0.02
N ASP A 64 -16.97 17.52 0.31
CA ASP A 64 -15.75 17.53 1.14
C ASP A 64 -14.90 16.25 0.96
N PRO A 65 -14.45 15.95 -0.28
CA PRO A 65 -13.89 14.65 -0.62
C PRO A 65 -12.58 14.37 0.12
N VAL A 66 -12.42 13.11 0.56
CA VAL A 66 -11.18 12.58 1.14
C VAL A 66 -10.53 11.64 0.15
N VAL A 67 -9.25 11.87 -0.17
CA VAL A 67 -8.48 10.93 -1.01
C VAL A 67 -7.94 9.80 -0.16
N ILE A 68 -8.06 8.56 -0.67
CA ILE A 68 -7.38 7.37 -0.16
C ILE A 68 -6.56 6.80 -1.32
N THR A 69 -5.27 6.59 -1.11
CA THR A 69 -4.39 6.07 -2.16
C THR A 69 -3.48 4.94 -1.68
N ALA A 70 -3.31 3.92 -2.54
CA ALA A 70 -2.33 2.85 -2.39
C ALA A 70 -1.75 2.44 -3.74
N PHE A 71 -0.51 1.98 -3.73
CA PHE A 71 0.19 1.55 -4.94
C PHE A 71 0.80 0.17 -4.76
N ARG A 72 0.47 -0.76 -5.68
CA ARG A 72 1.12 -2.08 -5.73
C ARG A 72 2.62 -1.93 -5.98
N GLY A 73 3.41 -2.76 -5.32
CA GLY A 73 4.86 -2.76 -5.45
C GLY A 73 5.54 -2.70 -4.08
N TRP A 74 6.61 -1.93 -3.98
CA TRP A 74 7.45 -1.87 -2.77
C TRP A 74 6.70 -1.39 -1.51
N ASN A 75 5.64 -0.59 -1.69
CA ASN A 75 4.83 -0.02 -0.60
C ASN A 75 3.65 -0.91 -0.17
N ASP A 76 3.49 -2.11 -0.73
CA ASP A 76 2.29 -2.93 -0.58
C ASP A 76 2.64 -4.38 -0.24
N ALA A 77 3.34 -4.54 0.89
CA ALA A 77 3.71 -5.87 1.37
C ALA A 77 2.46 -6.74 1.55
N ALA A 78 2.53 -7.97 1.02
CA ALA A 78 1.44 -8.94 1.05
C ALA A 78 0.09 -8.35 0.54
N SER A 79 0.14 -7.38 -0.38
CA SER A 79 -1.02 -6.71 -1.02
C SER A 79 -2.04 -6.11 -0.06
N ALA A 80 -1.68 -5.84 1.19
CA ALA A 80 -2.61 -5.43 2.23
C ALA A 80 -3.20 -4.03 1.98
N ALA A 81 -2.39 -3.08 1.51
CA ALA A 81 -2.83 -1.71 1.28
C ALA A 81 -3.77 -1.60 0.06
N THR A 82 -3.46 -2.28 -1.04
CA THR A 82 -4.34 -2.30 -2.22
C THR A 82 -5.58 -3.14 -1.98
N ALA A 83 -5.53 -4.21 -1.18
CA ALA A 83 -6.71 -4.97 -0.77
C ALA A 83 -7.68 -4.07 0.02
N ALA A 84 -7.18 -3.28 0.98
CA ALA A 84 -8.03 -2.37 1.75
C ALA A 84 -8.76 -1.34 0.87
N ILE A 85 -8.08 -0.72 -0.11
CA ILE A 85 -8.74 0.18 -1.07
C ILE A 85 -9.76 -0.55 -1.94
N ALA A 86 -9.44 -1.76 -2.42
CA ALA A 86 -10.35 -2.56 -3.23
C ALA A 86 -11.63 -2.89 -2.45
N THR A 87 -11.51 -3.32 -1.19
CA THR A 87 -12.65 -3.58 -0.29
C THR A 87 -13.54 -2.35 -0.14
N VAL A 88 -12.96 -1.15 0.08
CA VAL A 88 -13.72 0.10 0.14
C VAL A 88 -14.46 0.36 -1.17
N GLY A 89 -13.77 0.23 -2.30
CA GLY A 89 -14.34 0.47 -3.62
C GLY A 89 -15.48 -0.47 -3.98
N GLU A 90 -15.31 -1.75 -3.72
CA GLU A 90 -16.31 -2.79 -4.00
C GLU A 90 -17.56 -2.61 -3.14
N GLN A 91 -17.41 -2.43 -1.83
CA GLN A 91 -18.55 -2.29 -0.93
C GLN A 91 -19.33 -1.01 -1.13
N MET A 92 -18.65 0.08 -1.48
CA MET A 92 -19.27 1.39 -1.61
C MET A 92 -19.64 1.76 -3.05
N GLY A 93 -19.43 0.86 -4.02
CA GLY A 93 -19.78 1.08 -5.41
C GLY A 93 -18.97 2.22 -6.03
N ALA A 94 -17.64 2.12 -5.97
CA ALA A 94 -16.75 3.11 -6.57
C ALA A 94 -16.97 3.23 -8.07
N GLU A 95 -17.13 4.45 -8.56
CA GLU A 95 -17.28 4.76 -9.98
C GLU A 95 -15.97 5.37 -10.51
N ARG A 96 -15.42 4.79 -11.58
CA ARG A 96 -14.21 5.33 -12.21
C ARG A 96 -14.48 6.71 -12.80
N ILE A 97 -13.70 7.68 -12.38
CA ILE A 97 -13.79 9.08 -12.85
C ILE A 97 -12.55 9.51 -13.63
N GLY A 98 -11.47 8.73 -13.60
CA GLY A 98 -10.25 9.10 -14.31
C GLY A 98 -9.17 8.03 -14.29
N THR A 99 -8.10 8.33 -15.03
CA THR A 99 -6.91 7.48 -15.12
C THR A 99 -5.68 8.31 -15.45
N VAL A 100 -4.52 7.82 -15.02
CA VAL A 100 -3.22 8.32 -15.43
C VAL A 100 -2.72 7.48 -16.60
N ASP A 101 -2.33 8.14 -17.71
CA ASP A 101 -1.69 7.48 -18.84
C ASP A 101 -0.34 6.89 -18.40
N PRO A 102 -0.11 5.60 -18.61
CA PRO A 102 1.10 4.93 -18.13
C PRO A 102 2.37 5.29 -18.91
N GLU A 103 2.27 5.80 -20.13
CA GLU A 103 3.40 5.92 -21.06
C GLU A 103 4.54 6.80 -20.50
N ASP A 104 4.19 7.83 -19.75
CA ASP A 104 5.17 8.76 -19.16
C ASP A 104 5.78 8.27 -17.83
N PHE A 105 5.16 7.27 -17.18
CA PHE A 105 5.46 6.96 -15.78
C PHE A 105 5.90 5.52 -15.52
N TYR A 106 5.72 4.61 -16.48
CA TYR A 106 6.06 3.20 -16.31
C TYR A 106 7.13 2.75 -17.29
N ASP A 107 8.10 2.00 -16.76
CA ASP A 107 8.97 1.17 -17.59
C ASP A 107 8.25 -0.15 -17.88
N PHE A 108 7.78 -0.32 -19.11
CA PHE A 108 7.06 -1.53 -19.52
C PHE A 108 7.93 -2.79 -19.58
N GLN A 109 9.24 -2.69 -19.43
CA GLN A 109 10.10 -3.85 -19.23
C GLN A 109 10.03 -4.38 -17.80
N VAL A 110 9.76 -3.50 -16.83
CA VAL A 110 9.59 -3.81 -15.41
C VAL A 110 8.13 -4.12 -15.09
N THR A 111 7.23 -3.18 -15.44
CA THR A 111 5.78 -3.34 -15.23
C THR A 111 5.11 -3.64 -16.57
N ARG A 112 5.09 -4.93 -16.94
CA ARG A 112 4.63 -5.37 -18.25
C ARG A 112 3.13 -5.25 -18.40
N PRO A 113 2.60 -4.86 -19.60
CA PRO A 113 1.19 -5.05 -19.95
C PRO A 113 0.84 -6.53 -19.97
N ILE A 114 -0.40 -6.84 -19.66
CA ILE A 114 -0.93 -8.21 -19.62
C ILE A 114 -1.77 -8.45 -20.86
N ILE A 115 -1.46 -9.53 -21.59
CA ILE A 115 -2.27 -10.00 -22.72
C ILE A 115 -3.09 -11.21 -22.28
N ASP A 116 -4.38 -11.20 -22.58
CA ASP A 116 -5.26 -12.36 -22.41
C ASP A 116 -5.72 -12.85 -23.80
N LEU A 117 -5.27 -14.04 -24.15
CA LEU A 117 -5.61 -14.74 -25.38
C LEU A 117 -6.66 -15.85 -25.16
N THR A 118 -7.18 -15.99 -23.94
CA THR A 118 -8.19 -17.01 -23.60
C THR A 118 -9.62 -16.53 -23.85
N THR A 119 -9.82 -15.23 -24.04
CA THR A 119 -11.11 -14.58 -24.31
C THR A 119 -11.19 -14.08 -25.75
N GLU A 120 -12.42 -13.96 -26.28
CA GLU A 120 -12.67 -13.31 -27.57
C GLU A 120 -13.58 -12.07 -27.37
N PRO A 121 -13.15 -10.88 -27.78
CA PRO A 121 -11.85 -10.58 -28.41
C PRO A 121 -10.68 -10.67 -27.42
N HIS A 122 -9.48 -10.96 -27.93
CA HIS A 122 -8.27 -10.91 -27.13
C HIS A 122 -8.08 -9.53 -26.51
N THR A 123 -7.61 -9.46 -25.26
CA THR A 123 -7.45 -8.20 -24.54
C THR A 123 -5.99 -7.93 -24.19
N LEU A 124 -5.64 -6.64 -24.18
CA LEU A 124 -4.35 -6.13 -23.74
C LEU A 124 -4.60 -5.07 -22.66
N THR A 125 -4.13 -5.36 -21.44
CA THR A 125 -4.28 -4.46 -20.29
C THR A 125 -2.93 -3.80 -19.97
N TRP A 126 -2.90 -2.49 -20.06
CA TRP A 126 -1.73 -1.70 -19.69
C TRP A 126 -1.73 -1.44 -18.17
N PRO A 127 -0.53 -1.29 -17.56
CA PRO A 127 -0.47 -0.76 -16.20
C PRO A 127 -1.08 0.64 -16.18
N GLU A 128 -1.90 0.91 -15.18
CA GLU A 128 -2.53 2.23 -15.03
C GLU A 128 -2.72 2.59 -13.56
N VAL A 129 -2.95 3.87 -13.31
CA VAL A 129 -3.47 4.36 -12.04
C VAL A 129 -4.89 4.79 -12.26
N GLU A 130 -5.81 4.09 -11.60
CA GLU A 130 -7.23 4.39 -11.63
C GLU A 130 -7.59 5.41 -10.56
N ILE A 131 -8.50 6.32 -10.91
CA ILE A 131 -9.10 7.29 -10.00
C ILE A 131 -10.59 7.05 -10.01
N SER A 132 -11.15 6.71 -8.84
CA SER A 132 -12.56 6.41 -8.69
C SER A 132 -13.18 7.29 -7.60
N ALA A 133 -14.45 7.59 -7.72
CA ALA A 133 -15.22 8.34 -6.73
C ALA A 133 -16.23 7.43 -6.03
N VAL A 134 -16.39 7.66 -4.73
CA VAL A 134 -17.39 7.01 -3.88
C VAL A 134 -18.26 8.06 -3.24
N ARG A 135 -19.59 7.94 -3.42
CA ARG A 135 -20.56 8.76 -2.70
C ARG A 135 -21.09 8.02 -1.49
N ILE A 136 -20.88 8.59 -0.29
CA ILE A 136 -21.35 7.96 0.94
C ILE A 136 -22.81 8.40 1.22
N PRO A 137 -23.80 7.50 1.13
CA PRO A 137 -25.19 7.84 1.38
C PRO A 137 -25.37 8.38 2.82
N GLY A 138 -25.97 9.57 2.95
CA GLY A 138 -26.17 10.20 4.25
C GLY A 138 -24.91 10.74 4.93
N GLY A 139 -23.73 10.51 4.33
CA GLY A 139 -22.47 11.03 4.85
C GLY A 139 -22.26 12.50 4.55
N THR A 140 -21.37 13.14 5.33
CA THR A 140 -20.95 14.53 5.13
C THR A 140 -19.79 14.65 4.14
N ARG A 141 -19.12 13.53 3.83
CA ARG A 141 -17.96 13.43 2.96
C ARG A 141 -18.14 12.32 1.94
N ASP A 142 -17.50 12.49 0.80
CA ASP A 142 -17.35 11.48 -0.24
C ASP A 142 -15.87 11.07 -0.34
N LEU A 143 -15.56 9.98 -1.05
CA LEU A 143 -14.18 9.52 -1.18
C LEU A 143 -13.71 9.61 -2.63
N ILE A 144 -12.41 9.80 -2.79
CA ILE A 144 -11.66 9.61 -4.03
C ILE A 144 -10.67 8.49 -3.77
N LEU A 145 -10.78 7.38 -4.49
CA LEU A 145 -9.86 6.26 -4.42
C LEU A 145 -8.86 6.34 -5.57
N ILE A 146 -7.57 6.26 -5.25
CA ILE A 146 -6.49 6.26 -6.25
C ILE A 146 -5.69 4.98 -6.05
N MET A 147 -5.70 4.10 -7.05
CA MET A 147 -5.04 2.81 -6.97
C MET A 147 -4.34 2.45 -8.29
N GLY A 148 -3.14 1.88 -8.20
CA GLY A 148 -2.40 1.43 -9.37
C GLY A 148 -1.13 0.71 -9.01
N GLY A 149 -0.24 0.50 -9.98
CA GLY A 149 1.15 0.12 -9.74
C GLY A 149 1.98 1.33 -9.30
N GLU A 150 3.04 1.11 -8.56
CA GLU A 150 4.01 2.17 -8.26
C GLU A 150 4.65 2.64 -9.58
N PRO A 151 4.63 3.96 -9.91
CA PRO A 151 5.26 4.45 -11.13
C PRO A 151 6.79 4.24 -11.08
N SER A 152 7.38 3.88 -12.23
CA SER A 152 8.81 3.61 -12.32
C SER A 152 9.65 4.88 -12.39
N MET A 153 9.08 5.99 -12.85
CA MET A 153 9.83 7.22 -13.15
C MET A 153 8.99 8.50 -13.02
N ARG A 154 9.64 9.65 -13.09
CA ARG A 154 9.04 11.00 -13.10
C ARG A 154 8.15 11.30 -11.88
N TRP A 155 8.51 10.78 -10.73
CA TRP A 155 7.72 10.91 -9.49
C TRP A 155 7.35 12.34 -9.11
N PRO A 156 8.23 13.36 -9.19
CA PRO A 156 7.83 14.73 -8.89
C PRO A 156 6.72 15.25 -9.81
N THR A 157 6.75 14.91 -11.11
CA THR A 157 5.70 15.26 -12.08
C THR A 157 4.41 14.52 -11.78
N PHE A 158 4.50 13.22 -11.55
CA PHE A 158 3.37 12.35 -11.19
C PHE A 158 2.63 12.86 -9.95
N CYS A 159 3.37 13.08 -8.84
CA CYS A 159 2.78 13.55 -7.59
C CYS A 159 2.18 14.95 -7.74
N THR A 160 2.87 15.87 -8.43
CA THR A 160 2.35 17.22 -8.68
C THR A 160 1.03 17.16 -9.43
N MET A 161 0.97 16.40 -10.50
CA MET A 161 -0.22 16.24 -11.34
C MET A 161 -1.40 15.66 -10.56
N LEU A 162 -1.18 14.59 -9.76
CA LEU A 162 -2.23 14.00 -8.93
C LEU A 162 -2.73 14.98 -7.87
N LEU A 163 -1.83 15.65 -7.17
CA LEU A 163 -2.20 16.59 -6.11
C LEU A 163 -2.93 17.81 -6.66
N ASP A 164 -2.53 18.33 -7.83
CA ASP A 164 -3.26 19.41 -8.51
C ASP A 164 -4.69 18.98 -8.86
N ALA A 165 -4.84 17.77 -9.37
CA ALA A 165 -6.15 17.24 -9.76
C ALA A 165 -7.09 17.04 -8.57
N VAL A 166 -6.61 16.43 -7.47
CA VAL A 166 -7.46 16.20 -6.29
C VAL A 166 -7.80 17.49 -5.57
N GLN A 167 -6.91 18.48 -5.56
CA GLN A 167 -7.22 19.83 -5.04
C GLN A 167 -8.27 20.54 -5.91
N ALA A 168 -8.20 20.37 -7.24
CA ALA A 168 -9.22 20.91 -8.15
C ALA A 168 -10.61 20.26 -7.95
N LEU A 169 -10.65 18.99 -7.48
CA LEU A 169 -11.89 18.33 -7.07
C LEU A 169 -12.39 18.73 -5.68
N GLY A 170 -11.71 19.66 -5.00
CA GLY A 170 -12.08 20.18 -3.68
C GLY A 170 -11.55 19.37 -2.50
N CYS A 171 -10.62 18.44 -2.73
CA CYS A 171 -10.05 17.64 -1.67
C CYS A 171 -9.17 18.49 -0.73
N ARG A 172 -9.33 18.29 0.58
CA ARG A 172 -8.50 18.89 1.63
C ARG A 172 -7.76 17.85 2.46
N ARG A 173 -8.24 16.59 2.49
CA ARG A 173 -7.62 15.48 3.22
C ARG A 173 -7.09 14.43 2.28
N PHE A 174 -5.84 14.02 2.52
CA PHE A 174 -5.12 13.07 1.68
C PHE A 174 -4.55 11.93 2.53
N VAL A 175 -5.10 10.73 2.35
CA VAL A 175 -4.72 9.53 3.11
C VAL A 175 -3.91 8.61 2.20
N THR A 176 -2.70 8.27 2.63
CA THR A 176 -1.85 7.28 1.96
C THR A 176 -1.83 6.00 2.77
N LEU A 177 -1.97 4.86 2.09
CA LEU A 177 -1.86 3.54 2.68
C LEU A 177 -0.59 2.86 2.22
N GLY A 178 0.07 2.18 3.14
CA GLY A 178 1.22 1.33 2.85
C GLY A 178 1.22 0.08 3.72
N ALA A 179 1.93 -0.94 3.25
CA ALA A 179 2.26 -2.11 4.02
C ALA A 179 3.74 -2.44 3.84
N LEU A 180 4.40 -2.88 4.90
CA LEU A 180 5.82 -3.21 4.88
C LEU A 180 6.08 -4.56 5.55
N LEU A 181 7.05 -5.31 5.03
CA LEU A 181 7.50 -6.52 5.70
C LEU A 181 8.24 -6.14 6.99
N ALA A 182 7.85 -6.76 8.09
CA ALA A 182 8.40 -6.48 9.41
C ALA A 182 8.59 -7.75 10.23
N ASP A 183 9.41 -7.62 11.26
CA ASP A 183 9.64 -8.66 12.27
C ASP A 183 8.51 -8.64 13.32
N VAL A 184 7.30 -8.99 12.85
CA VAL A 184 6.09 -9.06 13.67
C VAL A 184 5.47 -10.46 13.60
N PRO A 185 4.96 -11.00 14.72
CA PRO A 185 4.28 -12.29 14.71
C PRO A 185 2.87 -12.15 14.10
N HIS A 186 2.44 -13.14 13.32
CA HIS A 186 1.11 -13.18 12.74
C HIS A 186 0.00 -13.41 13.79
N THR A 187 0.37 -13.93 14.96
CA THR A 187 -0.54 -14.24 16.09
C THR A 187 -0.95 -13.02 16.92
N ARG A 188 -0.35 -11.88 16.72
CA ARG A 188 -0.69 -10.63 17.43
C ARG A 188 -1.48 -9.67 16.53
N ASP A 189 -2.20 -8.75 17.16
CA ASP A 189 -2.91 -7.68 16.45
C ASP A 189 -1.92 -6.76 15.72
N VAL A 190 -2.35 -6.25 14.57
CA VAL A 190 -1.55 -5.35 13.76
C VAL A 190 -1.64 -3.92 14.29
N THR A 191 -0.53 -3.39 14.83
CA THR A 191 -0.42 -2.00 15.24
C THR A 191 0.10 -1.15 14.08
N LEU A 192 -0.65 -0.12 13.67
CA LEU A 192 -0.27 0.75 12.57
C LEU A 192 0.86 1.71 12.95
N THR A 193 1.78 1.97 12.01
CA THR A 193 2.63 3.16 12.06
C THR A 193 1.91 4.31 11.35
N VAL A 194 1.74 5.42 12.04
CA VAL A 194 0.93 6.54 11.55
C VAL A 194 1.74 7.83 11.53
N MET A 195 1.62 8.57 10.42
CA MET A 195 2.06 9.96 10.31
C MET A 195 0.86 10.82 9.99
N SER A 196 0.69 11.94 10.67
CA SER A 196 -0.39 12.89 10.42
C SER A 196 0.06 14.33 10.61
N THR A 197 -0.43 15.23 9.77
CA THR A 197 -0.30 16.68 10.00
C THR A 197 -1.29 17.18 11.06
N GLU A 198 -2.32 16.39 11.40
CA GLU A 198 -3.39 16.70 12.34
C GLU A 198 -3.59 15.55 13.32
N GLU A 199 -3.14 15.68 14.55
CA GLU A 199 -3.24 14.63 15.58
C GLU A 199 -4.69 14.20 15.87
N SER A 200 -5.63 15.15 15.79
CA SER A 200 -7.05 14.87 16.03
C SER A 200 -7.65 13.81 15.08
N LEU A 201 -7.08 13.64 13.87
CA LEU A 201 -7.55 12.68 12.88
C LEU A 201 -7.19 11.25 13.24
N VAL A 202 -6.13 11.08 14.01
CA VAL A 202 -5.56 9.77 14.33
C VAL A 202 -5.70 9.43 15.82
N SER A 203 -6.32 10.31 16.60
CA SER A 203 -6.58 10.08 18.01
C SER A 203 -7.43 8.83 18.23
N GLY A 204 -6.99 7.93 19.13
CA GLY A 204 -7.64 6.65 19.44
C GLY A 204 -7.34 5.52 18.45
N LEU A 205 -6.39 5.71 17.51
CA LEU A 205 -5.72 4.60 16.87
C LEU A 205 -4.61 4.08 17.79
N ASP A 206 -4.50 2.75 17.91
CA ASP A 206 -3.29 2.14 18.45
C ASP A 206 -2.21 2.30 17.39
N MET A 207 -1.19 3.13 17.65
CA MET A 207 -0.23 3.53 16.65
C MET A 207 1.18 3.70 17.24
N ARG A 208 2.17 3.40 16.38
CA ARG A 208 3.58 3.70 16.66
C ARG A 208 4.00 4.98 15.94
N PRO A 209 4.80 5.86 16.56
CA PRO A 209 5.36 7.02 15.88
C PRO A 209 6.38 6.57 14.82
N PRO A 210 6.52 7.31 13.71
CA PRO A 210 7.50 7.00 12.69
C PRO A 210 8.93 7.29 13.20
N GLY A 211 9.79 6.28 13.16
CA GLY A 211 11.23 6.40 13.49
C GLY A 211 12.15 6.17 12.29
N TYR A 212 11.62 6.21 11.06
CA TYR A 212 12.32 5.77 9.85
C TYR A 212 13.12 6.89 9.18
N ARG A 213 14.36 6.56 8.78
CA ARG A 213 15.20 7.37 7.90
C ARG A 213 15.87 6.45 6.87
N GLY A 214 15.46 6.58 5.59
CA GLY A 214 15.99 5.74 4.52
C GLY A 214 15.30 5.99 3.19
N PRO A 215 15.50 5.10 2.18
CA PRO A 215 14.77 5.15 0.91
C PRO A 215 13.27 5.06 1.13
N THR A 216 12.48 5.76 0.31
CA THR A 216 11.02 5.72 0.37
C THR A 216 10.43 5.41 -0.99
N GLY A 217 9.20 4.90 -1.01
CA GLY A 217 8.42 4.72 -2.22
C GLY A 217 7.49 5.90 -2.50
N ILE A 218 6.67 5.77 -3.54
CA ILE A 218 5.75 6.82 -4.01
C ILE A 218 4.76 7.28 -2.94
N VAL A 219 4.33 6.36 -2.05
CA VAL A 219 3.40 6.62 -0.95
C VAL A 219 3.98 7.67 0.01
N GLY A 220 5.24 7.51 0.41
CA GLY A 220 5.92 8.47 1.28
C GLY A 220 6.16 9.82 0.61
N VAL A 221 6.49 9.82 -0.70
CA VAL A 221 6.66 11.06 -1.47
C VAL A 221 5.34 11.83 -1.57
N LEU A 222 4.23 11.13 -1.90
CA LEU A 222 2.90 11.74 -1.98
C LEU A 222 2.46 12.32 -0.64
N HIS A 223 2.67 11.60 0.47
CA HIS A 223 2.34 12.08 1.81
C HIS A 223 3.06 13.40 2.12
N LEU A 224 4.39 13.45 1.94
CA LEU A 224 5.16 14.65 2.23
C LEU A 224 4.80 15.82 1.30
N MET A 225 4.58 15.57 0.01
CA MET A 225 4.19 16.61 -0.94
C MET A 225 2.77 17.12 -0.66
N ALA A 226 1.84 16.26 -0.25
CA ALA A 226 0.50 16.66 0.17
C ALA A 226 0.54 17.58 1.40
N ALA A 227 1.34 17.21 2.42
CA ALA A 227 1.56 18.02 3.61
C ALA A 227 2.17 19.41 3.27
N GLN A 228 3.18 19.44 2.38
CA GLN A 228 3.80 20.69 1.91
C GLN A 228 2.84 21.61 1.15
N ARG A 229 1.78 21.06 0.57
CA ARG A 229 0.71 21.82 -0.10
C ARG A 229 -0.43 22.25 0.85
N GLY A 230 -0.30 21.97 2.13
CA GLY A 230 -1.29 22.34 3.15
C GLY A 230 -2.53 21.44 3.16
N LEU A 231 -2.45 20.23 2.60
CA LEU A 231 -3.48 19.23 2.79
C LEU A 231 -3.35 18.58 4.18
N GLU A 232 -4.48 18.21 4.77
CA GLU A 232 -4.54 17.34 5.96
C GLU A 232 -4.01 15.94 5.54
N ALA A 233 -2.71 15.75 5.65
CA ALA A 233 -2.06 14.52 5.18
C ALA A 233 -1.97 13.49 6.30
N VAL A 234 -2.46 12.28 6.03
CA VAL A 234 -2.36 11.11 6.91
C VAL A 234 -1.70 9.97 6.15
N SER A 235 -0.78 9.25 6.78
CA SER A 235 -0.16 8.05 6.21
C SER A 235 -0.31 6.91 7.19
N LEU A 236 -0.94 5.82 6.75
CA LEU A 236 -1.20 4.62 7.53
C LEU A 236 -0.36 3.48 6.97
N TRP A 237 0.49 2.86 7.80
CA TRP A 237 1.35 1.75 7.43
C TRP A 237 1.10 0.54 8.31
N ALA A 238 0.75 -0.58 7.66
CA ALA A 238 0.55 -1.85 8.35
C ALA A 238 1.82 -2.72 8.22
N PRO A 239 2.36 -3.24 9.33
CA PRO A 239 3.39 -4.27 9.28
C PRO A 239 2.79 -5.61 8.85
N ALA A 240 3.50 -6.34 7.99
CA ALA A 240 3.16 -7.69 7.57
C ALA A 240 4.32 -8.63 7.90
N SER A 241 4.03 -9.80 8.47
CA SER A 241 5.04 -10.79 8.85
C SER A 241 5.84 -11.24 7.63
N HIS A 242 7.15 -11.06 7.64
CA HIS A 242 8.01 -11.34 6.48
C HIS A 242 8.00 -12.80 6.05
N TYR A 243 7.78 -13.74 6.97
CA TYR A 243 7.71 -15.18 6.71
C TYR A 243 6.38 -15.64 6.11
N ALA A 244 5.36 -14.76 6.04
CA ALA A 244 4.04 -15.03 5.48
C ALA A 244 3.73 -14.14 4.25
N ALA A 245 4.74 -13.61 3.56
CA ALA A 245 4.59 -12.63 2.47
C ALA A 245 3.99 -13.20 1.16
N GLY A 246 3.81 -14.52 1.05
CA GLY A 246 3.35 -15.19 -0.17
C GLY A 246 1.84 -15.12 -0.43
N VAL A 247 1.06 -14.64 0.51
CA VAL A 247 -0.41 -14.53 0.45
C VAL A 247 -0.86 -13.14 0.91
N VAL A 248 -2.09 -12.75 0.58
CA VAL A 248 -2.66 -11.48 1.05
C VAL A 248 -2.75 -11.50 2.57
N ASN A 249 -2.23 -10.47 3.23
CA ASN A 249 -2.31 -10.36 4.69
C ASN A 249 -3.59 -9.62 5.11
N HIS A 250 -4.67 -10.36 5.28
CA HIS A 250 -5.98 -9.84 5.66
C HIS A 250 -6.02 -9.24 7.09
N LYS A 251 -5.09 -9.61 7.99
CA LYS A 251 -4.96 -8.92 9.30
C LYS A 251 -4.43 -7.50 9.11
N ALA A 252 -3.43 -7.32 8.25
CA ALA A 252 -2.92 -6.00 7.90
C ALA A 252 -3.96 -5.17 7.12
N GLU A 253 -4.70 -5.79 6.20
CA GLU A 253 -5.83 -5.18 5.52
C GLU A 253 -6.88 -4.69 6.51
N LEU A 254 -7.30 -5.53 7.47
CA LEU A 254 -8.28 -5.19 8.50
C LEU A 254 -7.85 -3.96 9.31
N ALA A 255 -6.59 -3.92 9.75
CA ALA A 255 -6.06 -2.77 10.49
C ALA A 255 -6.08 -1.48 9.66
N LEU A 256 -5.76 -1.56 8.34
CA LEU A 256 -5.87 -0.42 7.44
C LEU A 256 -7.31 0.03 7.24
N LEU A 257 -8.29 -0.88 7.14
CA LEU A 257 -9.71 -0.56 7.06
C LEU A 257 -10.20 0.16 8.32
N ASP A 258 -9.79 -0.30 9.51
CA ASP A 258 -10.10 0.37 10.78
C ASP A 258 -9.49 1.79 10.81
N GLY A 259 -8.26 1.96 10.32
CA GLY A 259 -7.62 3.27 10.14
C GLY A 259 -8.38 4.17 9.16
N ILE A 260 -8.81 3.65 8.02
CA ILE A 260 -9.63 4.37 7.03
C ILE A 260 -10.93 4.85 7.67
N MET A 261 -11.66 3.97 8.34
CA MET A 261 -12.92 4.32 9.01
C MET A 261 -12.72 5.45 10.03
N ARG A 262 -11.64 5.38 10.80
CA ARG A 262 -11.29 6.40 11.79
C ARG A 262 -11.02 7.75 11.16
N VAL A 263 -10.18 7.79 10.12
CA VAL A 263 -9.74 9.04 9.47
C VAL A 263 -10.83 9.67 8.61
N THR A 264 -11.68 8.86 7.98
CA THR A 264 -12.70 9.34 7.04
C THR A 264 -14.08 9.51 7.67
N GLY A 265 -14.39 8.77 8.73
CA GLY A 265 -15.73 8.62 9.29
C GLY A 265 -16.65 7.71 8.46
N ALA A 266 -16.11 7.02 7.45
CA ALA A 266 -16.85 6.04 6.66
C ALA A 266 -17.19 4.80 7.52
N THR A 267 -18.28 4.13 7.20
CA THR A 267 -18.63 2.83 7.78
C THR A 267 -18.39 1.76 6.73
N ILE A 268 -17.51 0.81 7.02
CA ILE A 268 -17.13 -0.29 6.13
C ILE A 268 -17.49 -1.59 6.85
N ASP A 269 -18.16 -2.50 6.17
CA ASP A 269 -18.41 -3.84 6.70
C ASP A 269 -17.11 -4.67 6.62
N THR A 270 -16.57 -5.05 7.77
CA THR A 270 -15.32 -5.80 7.86
C THR A 270 -15.52 -7.28 8.16
N GLU A 271 -16.76 -7.80 8.16
CA GLU A 271 -17.04 -9.19 8.59
C GLU A 271 -16.33 -10.21 7.66
N ALA A 272 -16.42 -10.03 6.35
CA ALA A 272 -15.75 -10.89 5.37
C ALA A 272 -14.21 -10.84 5.52
N VAL A 273 -13.66 -9.64 5.74
CA VAL A 273 -12.20 -9.49 5.93
C VAL A 273 -11.75 -10.09 7.26
N ARG A 274 -12.55 -10.00 8.33
CA ARG A 274 -12.27 -10.67 9.61
C ARG A 274 -12.23 -12.20 9.46
N HIS A 275 -13.15 -12.74 8.67
CA HIS A 275 -13.14 -14.19 8.37
C HIS A 275 -11.89 -14.58 7.59
N ALA A 276 -11.54 -13.82 6.54
CA ALA A 276 -10.34 -14.04 5.76
C ALA A 276 -9.05 -13.85 6.59
N ALA A 277 -9.06 -12.93 7.57
CA ALA A 277 -7.94 -12.75 8.50
C ALA A 277 -7.75 -13.96 9.42
N ALA A 278 -8.85 -14.58 9.89
CA ALA A 278 -8.77 -15.80 10.67
C ALA A 278 -8.28 -16.99 9.84
N GLU A 279 -8.75 -17.13 8.60
CA GLU A 279 -8.25 -18.16 7.67
C GLU A 279 -6.75 -17.96 7.33
N PHE A 280 -6.33 -16.72 7.15
CA PHE A 280 -4.91 -16.39 6.96
C PHE A 280 -4.07 -16.83 8.16
N GLU A 281 -4.52 -16.54 9.38
CA GLU A 281 -3.83 -16.93 10.63
C GLU A 281 -3.71 -18.46 10.73
N GLU A 282 -4.78 -19.20 10.46
CA GLU A 282 -4.79 -20.66 10.45
C GLU A 282 -3.81 -21.25 9.40
N GLN A 283 -3.75 -20.67 8.20
CA GLN A 283 -2.82 -21.09 7.15
C GLN A 283 -1.36 -20.86 7.56
N VAL A 284 -1.06 -19.71 8.17
CA VAL A 284 0.29 -19.40 8.64
C VAL A 284 0.67 -20.27 9.83
N ASP A 285 -0.26 -20.56 10.76
CA ASP A 285 -0.06 -21.52 11.86
C ASP A 285 0.33 -22.90 11.34
N GLN A 286 -0.35 -23.41 10.30
CA GLN A 286 0.00 -24.69 9.67
C GLN A 286 1.40 -24.67 9.04
N LEU A 287 1.77 -23.56 8.39
CA LEU A 287 3.09 -23.38 7.84
C LEU A 287 4.16 -23.39 8.95
N VAL A 288 3.95 -22.63 10.00
CA VAL A 288 4.83 -22.55 11.17
C VAL A 288 4.96 -23.90 11.85
N ALA A 289 3.86 -24.63 12.06
CA ALA A 289 3.87 -25.97 12.65
C ALA A 289 4.68 -27.00 11.85
N SER A 290 4.86 -26.77 10.55
CA SER A 290 5.61 -27.68 9.66
C SER A 290 7.13 -27.48 9.70
N ASP A 291 7.63 -26.33 10.21
CA ASP A 291 9.05 -26.00 10.27
C ASP A 291 9.49 -25.56 11.69
N PRO A 292 10.31 -26.36 12.40
CA PRO A 292 10.79 -26.01 13.75
C PRO A 292 11.58 -24.70 13.83
N ARG A 293 12.17 -24.23 12.70
CA ARG A 293 12.90 -22.96 12.68
C ARG A 293 11.91 -21.79 12.66
N LEU A 294 10.82 -21.94 11.91
CA LEU A 294 9.74 -20.92 11.92
C LEU A 294 9.06 -20.88 13.28
N GLN A 295 8.84 -22.02 13.96
CA GLN A 295 8.29 -22.04 15.32
C GLN A 295 9.15 -21.22 16.28
N GLN A 296 10.47 -21.48 16.30
CA GLN A 296 11.38 -20.75 17.14
C GLN A 296 11.43 -19.23 16.82
N LEU A 297 11.36 -18.88 15.53
CA LEU A 297 11.29 -17.48 15.10
C LEU A 297 10.01 -16.81 15.61
N VAL A 298 8.85 -17.44 15.44
CA VAL A 298 7.56 -16.87 15.89
C VAL A 298 7.55 -16.70 17.39
N GLU A 299 8.02 -17.69 18.18
CA GLU A 299 8.16 -17.57 19.64
C GLU A 299 9.01 -16.36 20.05
N GLN A 300 10.13 -16.10 19.35
CA GLN A 300 10.99 -14.93 19.62
C GLN A 300 10.28 -13.62 19.27
N LEU A 301 9.56 -13.57 18.14
CA LEU A 301 8.82 -12.39 17.73
C LEU A 301 7.64 -12.09 18.67
N GLU A 302 6.97 -13.12 19.18
CA GLU A 302 5.91 -12.97 20.18
C GLU A 302 6.44 -12.39 21.48
N GLN A 303 7.56 -12.91 21.99
CA GLN A 303 8.20 -12.39 23.19
C GLN A 303 8.57 -10.91 23.03
N SER A 304 9.19 -10.55 21.89
CA SER A 304 9.55 -9.15 21.61
C SER A 304 8.32 -8.24 21.51
N ALA A 305 7.26 -8.71 20.85
CA ALA A 305 6.02 -7.93 20.70
C ALA A 305 5.30 -7.72 22.05
N ASP A 306 5.33 -8.72 22.93
CA ASP A 306 4.74 -8.64 24.26
C ASP A 306 5.57 -7.72 25.19
N GLU A 307 6.91 -7.74 25.09
CA GLU A 307 7.81 -6.80 25.79
C GLU A 307 7.55 -5.34 25.35
N ASP A 308 7.48 -5.09 24.03
CA ASP A 308 7.18 -3.76 23.47
C ASP A 308 5.82 -3.21 23.97
N ARG A 309 4.82 -4.08 24.15
CA ARG A 309 3.50 -3.69 24.70
C ARG A 309 3.56 -3.36 26.18
N MET A 310 4.33 -4.11 26.95
CA MET A 310 4.52 -3.84 28.39
C MET A 310 5.22 -2.51 28.59
N ASP A 311 6.30 -2.24 27.85
CA ASP A 311 7.03 -0.97 27.92
C ASP A 311 6.16 0.23 27.52
N ALA A 312 5.28 0.06 26.51
CA ALA A 312 4.34 1.11 26.09
C ALA A 312 3.25 1.36 27.14
N SER A 313 2.82 0.34 27.89
CA SER A 313 1.84 0.46 28.97
C SER A 313 2.40 1.06 30.27
N ASP A 314 3.71 0.91 30.47
CA ASP A 314 4.42 1.43 31.65
C ASP A 314 4.92 2.89 31.45
N LEU A 315 4.76 3.48 30.27
CA LEU A 315 5.01 4.90 30.05
C LEU A 315 4.02 5.72 30.86
N PRO A 316 4.51 6.57 31.80
CA PRO A 316 3.61 7.43 32.58
C PRO A 316 2.79 8.32 31.63
N SER A 317 1.51 8.47 31.92
CA SER A 317 0.65 9.37 31.16
C SER A 317 1.23 10.79 31.11
N GLY A 318 0.89 11.55 30.07
CA GLY A 318 1.36 12.95 29.95
C GLY A 318 1.09 13.77 31.23
N ASP A 319 -0.03 13.51 31.92
CA ASP A 319 -0.37 14.16 33.19
C ASP A 319 0.53 13.71 34.34
N GLU A 320 0.94 12.44 34.38
CA GLU A 320 1.91 11.92 35.37
C GLU A 320 3.31 12.50 35.16
N LEU A 321 3.76 12.61 33.88
CA LEU A 321 5.03 13.25 33.53
C LEU A 321 5.04 14.73 33.91
N VAL A 322 3.93 15.45 33.67
CA VAL A 322 3.78 16.85 34.11
C VAL A 322 3.82 16.95 35.63
N ALA A 323 3.11 16.08 36.34
CA ALA A 323 3.11 16.05 37.80
C ALA A 323 4.49 15.74 38.39
N GLU A 324 5.24 14.84 37.76
CA GLU A 324 6.60 14.50 38.17
C GLU A 324 7.60 15.63 37.86
N LEU A 325 7.46 16.27 36.70
CA LEU A 325 8.24 17.46 36.34
C LEU A 325 7.96 18.63 37.32
N GLU A 326 6.68 18.89 37.64
CA GLU A 326 6.32 19.92 38.61
C GLU A 326 6.84 19.61 40.03
N ARG A 327 6.88 18.33 40.40
CA ARG A 327 7.48 17.90 41.67
C ARG A 327 8.98 18.16 41.67
N PHE A 328 9.67 17.76 40.60
CA PHE A 328 11.09 17.97 40.41
C PHE A 328 11.47 19.46 40.39
N LEU A 329 10.68 20.30 39.74
CA LEU A 329 10.89 21.75 39.70
C LEU A 329 10.67 22.38 41.08
N ARG A 330 9.68 21.95 41.86
CA ARG A 330 9.46 22.39 43.25
C ARG A 330 10.63 21.99 44.17
N GLU A 331 11.13 20.80 44.09
CA GLU A 331 12.28 20.32 44.87
C GLU A 331 13.57 21.08 44.54
N ARG A 332 13.75 21.52 43.28
CA ARG A 332 14.91 22.36 42.90
C ARG A 332 14.72 23.84 43.19
N GLY A 333 13.49 24.30 43.32
CA GLY A 333 13.20 25.72 43.69
C GLY A 333 13.42 26.05 45.15
N ASP A 334 13.48 25.06 46.04
CA ASP A 334 13.67 25.24 47.49
C ASP A 334 15.13 25.27 47.92
N THR A 335 16.10 25.29 47.04
CA THR A 335 17.51 25.44 47.37
C THR A 335 17.87 26.94 47.30
N PRO A 336 17.97 27.67 48.42
CA PRO A 336 18.39 29.06 48.40
C PRO A 336 19.83 29.17 47.84
N PRO A 337 20.17 30.22 47.07
CA PRO A 337 21.51 30.40 46.54
C PRO A 337 22.50 30.53 47.71
N PRO A 338 23.73 29.95 47.60
CA PRO A 338 24.73 30.06 48.63
C PRO A 338 25.01 31.56 48.87
N ALA A 339 24.96 31.97 50.14
CA ALA A 339 25.31 33.31 50.55
C ALA A 339 26.73 33.63 50.08
N SER A 340 26.85 34.63 49.20
CA SER A 340 28.14 35.20 48.81
C SER A 340 28.73 35.97 50.01
N LEU A 341 29.88 35.47 50.47
CA LEU A 341 30.84 36.19 51.30
C LEU A 341 31.73 37.09 50.45
#